data_de79fd036b5971f7a175ae3788774790
#
_entry.id   de79fd036b5971f7a175ae3788774790
#
_cell.length_a   1.000
_cell.length_b   1.000
_cell.length_c   1.000
_cell.angle_alpha   90.00
_cell.angle_beta   90.00
_cell.angle_gamma   90.00
#
_symmetry.space_group_name_H-M   'P 1'
#
loop_
_entity.id
_entity.type
_entity.pdbx_description
1 polymer ?
#
loop_
_entity_poly.entity_id
_entity_poly.type
_entity_poly.pdbx_seq_one_letter_code
_entity_poly.pdbx_strand_id
1 'polypeptide(L)'
;MAGKAVFVLGSFVVACSAKVARFPRPGESLAAETVTIEPGGKGLNQAIMARRLGAEVQGLLAVGDDLAAAFAPPALERAGLPPSMLVRVAGSTGSGIGLTDASGETCVAIASGANLALSAEHVRQRAPAITEAALVTGQFEIGNAPIEAAFALARRAGVPTLLNPSPFREIPDAVLKQTSILIVNETEARSLSIALGLQPGGMTGPQRFAAKLAPALLEQGPELVVLTRGAAGAIAVTADGQVITQKGFAVETVDSLGAGDAFAATLGVRLATGHSLPQALRNAAIAGALTTTRNGVFDALPTLAAIEAMAGE
;
A
#
# COMPACT_ATOMS: atom_id res chain seq x y z
N MET A 1 6.41 -23.24 14.69
CA MET A 1 7.59 -22.40 14.40
C MET A 1 7.07 -20.99 14.26
N ALA A 2 7.61 -20.00 15.00
CA ALA A 2 7.28 -18.60 14.76
C ALA A 2 7.70 -18.26 13.32
N GLY A 3 6.74 -17.84 12.50
CA GLY A 3 7.03 -17.43 11.12
C GLY A 3 7.94 -16.20 11.11
N LYS A 4 8.71 -16.04 10.05
CA LYS A 4 9.49 -14.80 9.85
C LYS A 4 8.55 -13.60 9.75
N ALA A 5 8.94 -12.44 10.29
CA ALA A 5 8.14 -11.23 10.28
C ALA A 5 8.03 -10.62 8.86
N VAL A 6 6.93 -9.91 8.60
CA VAL A 6 6.85 -8.98 7.47
C VAL A 6 7.41 -7.63 7.91
N PHE A 7 8.34 -7.08 7.15
CA PHE A 7 8.91 -5.76 7.42
C PHE A 7 8.23 -4.70 6.56
N VAL A 8 7.52 -3.77 7.18
CA VAL A 8 6.83 -2.69 6.49
C VAL A 8 7.63 -1.40 6.61
N LEU A 9 8.15 -0.91 5.48
CA LEU A 9 8.76 0.40 5.38
C LEU A 9 7.76 1.35 4.72
N GLY A 10 7.28 2.35 5.46
CA GLY A 10 6.23 3.21 4.89
C GLY A 10 5.89 4.42 5.75
N SER A 11 4.72 4.96 5.51
CA SER A 11 4.23 6.19 6.08
C SER A 11 3.32 5.98 7.29
N PHE A 12 3.33 6.98 8.16
CA PHE A 12 2.29 7.29 9.12
C PHE A 12 1.72 8.67 8.80
N VAL A 13 0.41 8.79 8.76
CA VAL A 13 -0.32 10.02 8.44
C VAL A 13 -1.48 10.19 9.42
N VAL A 14 -1.73 11.41 9.87
CA VAL A 14 -3.00 11.76 10.53
C VAL A 14 -3.94 12.33 9.47
N ALA A 15 -5.04 11.64 9.21
CA ALA A 15 -6.05 12.04 8.24
C ALA A 15 -7.18 12.80 8.96
N CYS A 16 -7.48 14.00 8.49
CA CYS A 16 -8.65 14.77 8.87
C CYS A 16 -9.62 14.78 7.69
N SER A 17 -10.78 14.16 7.83
CA SER A 17 -11.80 14.07 6.78
C SER A 17 -13.06 14.77 7.22
N ALA A 18 -13.63 15.60 6.35
CA ALA A 18 -14.89 16.28 6.60
C ALA A 18 -15.90 15.99 5.49
N LYS A 19 -17.14 15.67 5.90
CA LYS A 19 -18.28 15.58 5.00
C LYS A 19 -18.99 16.92 4.94
N VAL A 20 -19.19 17.42 3.73
CA VAL A 20 -19.79 18.74 3.47
C VAL A 20 -20.93 18.61 2.44
N ALA A 21 -21.87 19.53 2.45
CA ALA A 21 -22.95 19.53 1.46
C ALA A 21 -22.41 19.81 0.02
N ARG A 22 -21.35 20.57 -0.10
CA ARG A 22 -20.60 20.89 -1.33
C ARG A 22 -19.21 21.40 -0.99
N PHE A 23 -18.30 21.45 -1.94
CA PHE A 23 -17.00 22.11 -1.69
C PHE A 23 -17.16 23.60 -1.41
N PRO A 24 -16.41 24.17 -0.43
CA PRO A 24 -16.38 25.60 -0.18
C PRO A 24 -15.75 26.36 -1.35
N ARG A 25 -16.23 27.56 -1.62
CA ARG A 25 -15.61 28.49 -2.59
C ARG A 25 -14.47 29.26 -1.92
N PRO A 26 -13.51 29.79 -2.68
CA PRO A 26 -12.49 30.66 -2.13
C PRO A 26 -13.08 31.78 -1.26
N GLY A 27 -12.60 31.93 -0.02
CA GLY A 27 -13.09 32.92 0.96
C GLY A 27 -14.36 32.50 1.72
N GLU A 28 -14.90 31.33 1.49
CA GLU A 28 -16.12 30.85 2.15
C GLU A 28 -15.79 29.93 3.34
N SER A 29 -16.56 30.10 4.42
CA SER A 29 -16.60 29.12 5.52
C SER A 29 -17.88 28.29 5.41
N LEU A 30 -17.76 26.99 5.33
CA LEU A 30 -18.89 26.07 5.21
C LEU A 30 -18.93 25.14 6.44
N ALA A 31 -20.11 24.93 7.00
CA ALA A 31 -20.29 23.97 8.07
C ALA A 31 -20.16 22.53 7.53
N ALA A 32 -19.35 21.70 8.18
CA ALA A 32 -19.26 20.29 7.88
C ALA A 32 -20.40 19.51 8.62
N GLU A 33 -20.91 18.47 7.98
CA GLU A 33 -21.86 17.53 8.60
C GLU A 33 -21.15 16.67 9.64
N THR A 34 -19.96 16.19 9.32
CA THR A 34 -19.10 15.38 10.18
C THR A 34 -17.65 15.74 9.97
N VAL A 35 -16.83 15.57 11.00
CA VAL A 35 -15.37 15.63 10.91
C VAL A 35 -14.82 14.41 11.66
N THR A 36 -13.91 13.71 11.01
CA THR A 36 -13.18 12.58 11.60
C THR A 36 -11.68 12.87 11.54
N ILE A 37 -10.97 12.50 12.60
CA ILE A 37 -9.51 12.54 12.66
C ILE A 37 -9.04 11.14 13.04
N GLU A 38 -8.29 10.50 12.15
CA GLU A 38 -7.87 9.13 12.35
C GLU A 38 -6.43 8.89 11.89
N PRO A 39 -5.73 7.90 12.51
CA PRO A 39 -4.43 7.46 12.02
C PRO A 39 -4.60 6.71 10.69
N GLY A 40 -3.68 6.95 9.79
CA GLY A 40 -3.63 6.33 8.46
C GLY A 40 -2.22 6.36 7.88
N GLY A 41 -2.15 6.35 6.58
CA GLY A 41 -0.92 6.23 5.80
C GLY A 41 -0.74 4.82 5.26
N LYS A 42 -0.25 4.70 4.03
CA LYS A 42 -0.12 3.40 3.33
C LYS A 42 0.75 2.41 4.11
N GLY A 43 1.81 2.90 4.75
CA GLY A 43 2.66 2.06 5.61
C GLY A 43 1.89 1.49 6.80
N LEU A 44 1.18 2.34 7.55
CA LEU A 44 0.37 1.88 8.67
C LEU A 44 -0.75 0.93 8.20
N ASN A 45 -1.44 1.24 7.11
CA ASN A 45 -2.53 0.41 6.59
C ASN A 45 -2.03 -0.99 6.23
N GLN A 46 -0.90 -1.09 5.53
CA GLN A 46 -0.29 -2.37 5.17
C GLN A 46 0.20 -3.14 6.40
N ALA A 47 0.74 -2.46 7.40
CA ALA A 47 1.16 -3.09 8.65
C ALA A 47 -0.03 -3.66 9.44
N ILE A 48 -1.13 -2.89 9.56
CA ILE A 48 -2.37 -3.35 10.20
C ILE A 48 -2.92 -4.57 9.45
N MET A 49 -3.00 -4.50 8.13
CA MET A 49 -3.53 -5.60 7.34
C MET A 49 -2.67 -6.87 7.49
N ALA A 50 -1.35 -6.74 7.43
CA ALA A 50 -0.45 -7.87 7.65
C ALA A 50 -0.65 -8.49 9.05
N ARG A 51 -0.82 -7.66 10.10
CA ARG A 51 -1.10 -8.13 11.47
C ARG A 51 -2.44 -8.84 11.56
N ARG A 52 -3.50 -8.33 10.91
CA ARG A 52 -4.83 -8.97 10.87
C ARG A 52 -4.85 -10.30 10.14
N LEU A 53 -3.89 -10.54 9.25
CA LEU A 53 -3.65 -11.84 8.61
C LEU A 53 -2.84 -12.81 9.48
N GLY A 54 -2.51 -12.42 10.72
CA GLY A 54 -1.76 -13.26 11.65
C GLY A 54 -0.24 -13.20 11.48
N ALA A 55 0.29 -12.33 10.61
CA ALA A 55 1.73 -12.17 10.47
C ALA A 55 2.35 -11.44 11.66
N GLU A 56 3.57 -11.83 12.05
CA GLU A 56 4.42 -10.96 12.84
C GLU A 56 4.85 -9.78 11.98
N VAL A 57 4.80 -8.57 12.54
CA VAL A 57 5.10 -7.33 11.79
C VAL A 57 6.19 -6.55 12.48
N GLN A 58 7.17 -6.12 11.71
CA GLN A 58 8.17 -5.13 12.07
C GLN A 58 8.17 -4.02 11.02
N GLY A 59 8.84 -2.91 11.26
CA GLY A 59 8.89 -1.88 10.23
C GLY A 59 9.50 -0.55 10.68
N LEU A 60 9.34 0.44 9.82
CA LEU A 60 9.73 1.83 10.04
C LEU A 60 8.61 2.76 9.57
N LEU A 61 8.06 3.52 10.52
CA LEU A 61 7.06 4.58 10.32
C LEU A 61 7.59 5.86 10.98
N ALA A 62 7.65 6.97 10.25
CA ALA A 62 8.13 8.23 10.80
C ALA A 62 7.01 9.09 11.36
N VAL A 63 7.26 9.70 12.51
CA VAL A 63 6.43 10.75 13.12
C VAL A 63 7.28 11.96 13.43
N GLY A 64 6.68 13.14 13.41
CA GLY A 64 7.32 14.38 13.78
C GLY A 64 7.44 14.58 15.29
N ASP A 65 7.77 15.81 15.68
CA ASP A 65 7.84 16.27 17.06
C ASP A 65 6.67 17.21 17.43
N ASP A 66 5.55 17.05 16.74
CA ASP A 66 4.31 17.82 16.87
C ASP A 66 3.18 17.04 17.60
N LEU A 67 2.06 17.72 17.80
CA LEU A 67 0.88 17.12 18.45
C LEU A 67 0.31 15.94 17.66
N ALA A 68 0.41 15.94 16.33
CA ALA A 68 -0.10 14.87 15.49
C ALA A 68 0.65 13.54 15.70
N ALA A 69 1.92 13.59 16.15
CA ALA A 69 2.67 12.40 16.51
C ALA A 69 2.03 11.59 17.66
N ALA A 70 1.20 12.24 18.51
CA ALA A 70 0.53 11.57 19.63
C ALA A 70 -0.52 10.54 19.17
N PHE A 71 -0.98 10.59 17.92
CA PHE A 71 -1.88 9.58 17.36
C PHE A 71 -1.19 8.23 17.08
N ALA A 72 0.12 8.20 16.92
CA ALA A 72 0.81 7.00 16.47
C ALA A 72 0.92 5.90 17.55
N PRO A 73 1.35 6.15 18.80
CA PRO A 73 1.46 5.10 19.80
C PRO A 73 0.15 4.35 20.06
N PRO A 74 -0.99 5.03 20.31
CA PRO A 74 -2.26 4.31 20.54
C PRO A 74 -2.76 3.60 19.27
N ALA A 75 -2.45 4.10 18.07
CA ALA A 75 -2.79 3.41 16.84
C ALA A 75 -2.03 2.09 16.69
N LEU A 76 -0.73 2.07 16.98
CA LEU A 76 0.07 0.85 16.96
C LEU A 76 -0.40 -0.14 18.03
N GLU A 77 -0.64 0.31 19.25
CA GLU A 77 -1.14 -0.52 20.34
C GLU A 77 -2.47 -1.18 19.97
N ARG A 78 -3.43 -0.40 19.48
CA ARG A 78 -4.75 -0.89 19.03
C ARG A 78 -4.62 -1.92 17.90
N ALA A 79 -3.63 -1.75 17.01
CA ALA A 79 -3.37 -2.67 15.91
C ALA A 79 -2.55 -3.91 16.32
N GLY A 80 -2.04 -3.98 17.56
CA GLY A 80 -1.12 -5.02 18.01
C GLY A 80 0.23 -4.96 17.29
N LEU A 81 0.67 -3.75 16.88
CA LEU A 81 1.95 -3.50 16.22
C LEU A 81 3.00 -3.04 17.24
N PRO A 82 4.28 -3.42 17.09
CA PRO A 82 5.30 -3.05 18.04
C PRO A 82 5.64 -1.55 17.99
N PRO A 83 5.75 -0.86 19.14
CA PRO A 83 6.09 0.55 19.19
C PRO A 83 7.46 0.87 18.60
N SER A 84 8.36 -0.12 18.52
CA SER A 84 9.68 0.00 17.88
C SER A 84 9.62 0.31 16.38
N MET A 85 8.45 0.19 15.74
CA MET A 85 8.26 0.64 14.36
C MET A 85 8.34 2.16 14.22
N LEU A 86 8.07 2.93 15.30
CA LEU A 86 8.09 4.39 15.23
C LEU A 86 9.51 4.95 15.29
N VAL A 87 9.79 5.87 14.38
CA VAL A 87 10.95 6.75 14.40
C VAL A 87 10.48 8.18 14.50
N ARG A 88 10.96 8.88 15.54
CA ARG A 88 10.70 10.31 15.69
C ARG A 88 11.79 11.12 14.97
N VAL A 89 11.37 12.01 14.11
CA VAL A 89 12.25 12.93 13.36
C VAL A 89 11.79 14.37 13.59
N ALA A 90 12.67 15.34 13.38
CA ALA A 90 12.29 16.74 13.50
C ALA A 90 11.26 17.14 12.42
N GLY A 91 10.33 18.01 12.79
CA GLY A 91 9.31 18.56 11.89
C GLY A 91 7.91 18.01 12.12
N SER A 92 7.00 18.28 11.20
CA SER A 92 5.59 17.87 11.32
C SER A 92 5.37 16.40 10.95
N THR A 93 4.48 15.74 11.66
CA THR A 93 3.95 14.42 11.27
C THR A 93 3.21 14.53 9.95
N GLY A 94 3.26 13.46 9.14
CA GLY A 94 2.47 13.38 7.92
C GLY A 94 0.99 13.62 8.19
N SER A 95 0.34 14.43 7.36
CA SER A 95 -1.07 14.79 7.56
C SER A 95 -1.81 14.86 6.23
N GLY A 96 -3.07 14.48 6.24
CA GLY A 96 -3.98 14.60 5.11
C GLY A 96 -5.25 15.34 5.50
N ILE A 97 -5.76 16.19 4.62
CA ILE A 97 -7.04 16.85 4.78
C ILE A 97 -7.91 16.47 3.58
N GLY A 98 -9.05 15.86 3.84
CA GLY A 98 -10.03 15.45 2.83
C GLY A 98 -11.37 16.12 3.05
N LEU A 99 -11.99 16.57 1.94
CA LEU A 99 -13.37 16.99 1.93
C LEU A 99 -14.14 16.08 0.98
N THR A 100 -15.26 15.52 1.43
CA THR A 100 -16.18 14.74 0.59
C THR A 100 -17.51 15.44 0.55
N ASP A 101 -18.03 15.72 -0.65
CA ASP A 101 -19.32 16.38 -0.82
C ASP A 101 -20.49 15.39 -0.86
N ALA A 102 -21.73 15.93 -0.96
CA ALA A 102 -22.94 15.13 -1.00
C ALA A 102 -23.05 14.23 -2.25
N SER A 103 -22.30 14.50 -3.32
CA SER A 103 -22.23 13.63 -4.51
C SER A 103 -21.23 12.48 -4.36
N GLY A 104 -20.40 12.49 -3.29
CA GLY A 104 -19.32 11.53 -3.08
C GLY A 104 -18.00 11.94 -3.74
N GLU A 105 -17.93 13.12 -4.36
CA GLU A 105 -16.64 13.65 -4.85
C GLU A 105 -15.74 14.02 -3.67
N THR A 106 -14.45 13.72 -3.81
CA THR A 106 -13.45 13.96 -2.74
C THR A 106 -12.30 14.81 -3.25
N CYS A 107 -11.95 15.84 -2.47
CA CYS A 107 -10.74 16.62 -2.62
C CYS A 107 -9.80 16.36 -1.47
N VAL A 108 -8.52 16.06 -1.75
CA VAL A 108 -7.53 15.75 -0.71
C VAL A 108 -6.29 16.59 -0.89
N ALA A 109 -5.78 17.11 0.23
CA ALA A 109 -4.45 17.71 0.32
C ALA A 109 -3.60 16.87 1.29
N ILE A 110 -2.38 16.54 0.89
CA ILE A 110 -1.46 15.70 1.68
C ILE A 110 -0.15 16.45 1.92
N ALA A 111 0.27 16.47 3.19
CA ALA A 111 1.60 16.90 3.60
C ALA A 111 2.35 15.67 4.11
N SER A 112 3.39 15.23 3.41
CA SER A 112 4.15 14.04 3.78
C SER A 112 4.93 14.19 5.08
N GLY A 113 5.37 15.40 5.44
CA GLY A 113 6.02 15.71 6.72
C GLY A 113 7.19 14.76 7.02
N ALA A 114 7.22 14.25 8.23
CA ALA A 114 8.21 13.32 8.77
C ALA A 114 8.48 12.08 7.86
N ASN A 115 7.51 11.67 7.06
CA ASN A 115 7.66 10.52 6.15
C ASN A 115 8.79 10.76 5.13
N LEU A 116 9.01 12.00 4.68
CA LEU A 116 10.11 12.32 3.77
C LEU A 116 11.47 12.43 4.46
N ALA A 117 11.51 12.52 5.79
CA ALA A 117 12.74 12.56 6.58
C ALA A 117 13.28 11.15 6.91
N LEU A 118 12.52 10.08 6.58
CA LEU A 118 13.08 8.73 6.63
C LEU A 118 14.29 8.63 5.70
N SER A 119 15.39 8.09 6.21
CA SER A 119 16.66 8.01 5.52
C SER A 119 17.17 6.57 5.40
N ALA A 120 18.16 6.37 4.53
CA ALA A 120 18.88 5.11 4.44
C ALA A 120 19.58 4.73 5.76
N GLU A 121 19.94 5.72 6.61
CA GLU A 121 20.53 5.45 7.93
C GLU A 121 19.53 4.81 8.88
N HIS A 122 18.29 5.31 8.95
CA HIS A 122 17.23 4.69 9.74
C HIS A 122 16.98 3.22 9.29
N VAL A 123 17.10 2.95 7.99
CA VAL A 123 16.99 1.58 7.44
C VAL A 123 18.17 0.72 7.87
N ARG A 124 19.42 1.21 7.80
CA ARG A 124 20.61 0.44 8.22
C ARG A 124 20.54 0.02 9.69
N GLN A 125 19.97 0.85 10.56
CA GLN A 125 19.75 0.52 11.97
C GLN A 125 18.74 -0.64 12.16
N ARG A 126 17.96 -0.98 11.14
CA ARG A 126 17.00 -2.09 11.11
C ARG A 126 17.46 -3.26 10.23
N ALA A 127 18.72 -3.28 9.80
CA ALA A 127 19.24 -4.28 8.89
C ALA A 127 18.95 -5.74 9.33
N PRO A 128 19.14 -6.15 10.59
CA PRO A 128 18.80 -7.51 11.01
C PRO A 128 17.33 -7.86 10.77
N ALA A 129 16.40 -6.97 11.13
CA ALA A 129 14.97 -7.19 10.93
C ALA A 129 14.57 -7.29 9.44
N ILE A 130 15.28 -6.58 8.57
CA ILE A 130 15.07 -6.60 7.12
C ILE A 130 15.62 -7.90 6.52
N THR A 131 16.83 -8.30 6.89
CA THR A 131 17.50 -9.48 6.31
C THR A 131 16.92 -10.81 6.80
N GLU A 132 16.21 -10.80 7.93
CA GLU A 132 15.53 -11.97 8.48
C GLU A 132 14.02 -12.01 8.18
N ALA A 133 13.49 -10.97 7.50
CA ALA A 133 12.07 -10.88 7.18
C ALA A 133 11.60 -11.99 6.22
N ALA A 134 10.29 -12.26 6.22
CA ALA A 134 9.66 -13.08 5.19
C ALA A 134 9.37 -12.28 3.91
N LEU A 135 9.17 -10.96 4.08
CA LEU A 135 8.84 -10.00 3.02
C LEU A 135 9.19 -8.59 3.51
N VAL A 136 9.70 -7.75 2.60
CA VAL A 136 9.83 -6.31 2.85
C VAL A 136 8.90 -5.54 1.92
N THR A 137 8.06 -4.66 2.45
CA THR A 137 7.14 -3.85 1.64
C THR A 137 7.52 -2.37 1.67
N GLY A 138 7.24 -1.67 0.56
CA GLY A 138 7.43 -0.22 0.44
C GLY A 138 6.36 0.44 -0.44
N GLN A 139 6.10 1.74 -0.19
CA GLN A 139 5.16 2.57 -0.93
C GLN A 139 5.77 3.98 -1.11
N PHE A 140 5.13 4.81 -1.95
CA PHE A 140 5.71 6.10 -2.33
C PHE A 140 5.22 7.31 -1.49
N GLU A 141 4.69 7.07 -0.31
CA GLU A 141 4.46 8.15 0.68
C GLU A 141 5.73 8.53 1.47
N ILE A 142 6.82 7.80 1.26
CA ILE A 142 8.17 8.07 1.80
C ILE A 142 9.16 8.37 0.67
N GLY A 143 10.36 8.84 1.00
CA GLY A 143 11.42 9.09 0.03
C GLY A 143 11.94 7.82 -0.66
N ASN A 144 12.67 7.97 -1.77
CA ASN A 144 13.22 6.82 -2.51
C ASN A 144 14.41 6.18 -1.79
N ALA A 145 15.28 7.00 -1.16
CA ALA A 145 16.51 6.52 -0.51
C ALA A 145 16.30 5.42 0.56
N PRO A 146 15.33 5.52 1.47
CA PRO A 146 15.05 4.43 2.41
C PRO A 146 14.51 3.18 1.71
N ILE A 147 13.68 3.31 0.66
CA ILE A 147 13.16 2.15 -0.10
C ILE A 147 14.32 1.42 -0.80
N GLU A 148 15.17 2.16 -1.48
CA GLU A 148 16.36 1.61 -2.16
C GLU A 148 17.26 0.86 -1.18
N ALA A 149 17.57 1.48 -0.03
CA ALA A 149 18.41 0.86 0.99
C ALA A 149 17.79 -0.42 1.56
N ALA A 150 16.49 -0.42 1.87
CA ALA A 150 15.79 -1.58 2.43
C ALA A 150 15.69 -2.71 1.42
N PHE A 151 15.31 -2.41 0.17
CA PHE A 151 15.17 -3.41 -0.87
C PHE A 151 16.53 -4.03 -1.25
N ALA A 152 17.59 -3.22 -1.31
CA ALA A 152 18.94 -3.74 -1.53
C ALA A 152 19.43 -4.66 -0.41
N LEU A 153 19.12 -4.36 0.86
CA LEU A 153 19.42 -5.24 2.00
C LEU A 153 18.63 -6.54 1.90
N ALA A 154 17.33 -6.45 1.67
CA ALA A 154 16.43 -7.60 1.56
C ALA A 154 16.87 -8.54 0.43
N ARG A 155 17.06 -8.02 -0.78
CA ARG A 155 17.43 -8.83 -1.95
C ARG A 155 18.78 -9.53 -1.80
N ARG A 156 19.79 -8.87 -1.20
CA ARG A 156 21.07 -9.51 -0.88
C ARG A 156 20.94 -10.68 0.11
N ALA A 157 19.94 -10.63 0.98
CA ALA A 157 19.64 -11.70 1.94
C ALA A 157 18.66 -12.77 1.40
N GLY A 158 18.25 -12.66 0.11
CA GLY A 158 17.25 -13.55 -0.49
C GLY A 158 15.82 -13.30 -0.01
N VAL A 159 15.56 -12.14 0.61
CA VAL A 159 14.22 -11.75 1.08
C VAL A 159 13.46 -11.07 -0.07
N PRO A 160 12.24 -11.51 -0.39
CA PRO A 160 11.42 -10.86 -1.41
C PRO A 160 11.00 -9.47 -1.00
N THR A 161 10.81 -8.60 -2.01
CA THR A 161 10.39 -7.21 -1.82
C THR A 161 9.10 -6.93 -2.58
N LEU A 162 8.21 -6.13 -2.01
CA LEU A 162 6.97 -5.71 -2.62
C LEU A 162 6.91 -4.18 -2.69
N LEU A 163 6.77 -3.65 -3.90
CA LEU A 163 6.55 -2.23 -4.15
C LEU A 163 5.12 -1.97 -4.60
N ASN A 164 4.43 -1.06 -3.90
CA ASN A 164 3.23 -0.41 -4.38
C ASN A 164 3.54 1.08 -4.61
N PRO A 165 3.85 1.54 -5.85
CA PRO A 165 4.36 2.88 -6.13
C PRO A 165 3.24 3.93 -6.10
N SER A 166 2.56 4.05 -4.96
CA SER A 166 1.44 4.97 -4.73
C SER A 166 1.74 5.92 -3.55
N PRO A 167 1.48 7.24 -3.66
CA PRO A 167 1.07 7.95 -4.87
C PRO A 167 2.16 7.87 -5.95
N PHE A 168 1.72 7.79 -7.21
CA PHE A 168 2.64 7.53 -8.31
C PHE A 168 3.66 8.65 -8.50
N ARG A 169 4.91 8.26 -8.64
CA ARG A 169 6.03 9.01 -9.23
C ARG A 169 6.93 8.05 -9.98
N GLU A 170 7.85 8.56 -10.74
CA GLU A 170 8.84 7.74 -11.46
C GLU A 170 9.56 6.80 -10.50
N ILE A 171 9.65 5.52 -10.87
CA ILE A 171 10.32 4.50 -10.09
C ILE A 171 11.81 4.53 -10.44
N PRO A 172 12.71 4.83 -9.49
CA PRO A 172 14.14 4.76 -9.78
C PRO A 172 14.56 3.34 -10.20
N ASP A 173 15.43 3.23 -11.20
CA ASP A 173 15.97 1.96 -11.66
C ASP A 173 16.53 1.10 -10.52
N ALA A 174 17.23 1.74 -9.57
CA ALA A 174 17.79 1.07 -8.41
C ALA A 174 16.72 0.42 -7.52
N VAL A 175 15.53 1.02 -7.41
CA VAL A 175 14.38 0.47 -6.67
C VAL A 175 13.74 -0.65 -7.49
N LEU A 176 13.49 -0.41 -8.78
CA LEU A 176 12.81 -1.38 -9.65
C LEU A 176 13.59 -2.70 -9.76
N LYS A 177 14.91 -2.62 -9.95
CA LYS A 177 15.83 -3.79 -9.98
C LYS A 177 15.84 -4.62 -8.70
N GLN A 178 15.48 -4.03 -7.58
CA GLN A 178 15.42 -4.70 -6.28
C GLN A 178 13.98 -5.09 -5.89
N THR A 179 13.00 -4.85 -6.76
CA THR A 179 11.59 -5.19 -6.52
C THR A 179 11.32 -6.61 -7.01
N SER A 180 10.80 -7.48 -6.14
CA SER A 180 10.33 -8.82 -6.52
C SER A 180 8.89 -8.77 -7.03
N ILE A 181 8.03 -8.03 -6.34
CA ILE A 181 6.60 -7.94 -6.61
C ILE A 181 6.24 -6.46 -6.81
N LEU A 182 5.77 -6.12 -7.99
CA LEU A 182 5.30 -4.78 -8.31
C LEU A 182 3.78 -4.78 -8.45
N ILE A 183 3.08 -3.95 -7.65
CA ILE A 183 1.62 -3.83 -7.70
C ILE A 183 1.28 -2.41 -8.13
N VAL A 184 0.53 -2.28 -9.23
CA VAL A 184 0.09 -1.01 -9.78
C VAL A 184 -1.41 -1.02 -10.06
N ASN A 185 -2.05 0.14 -10.00
CA ASN A 185 -3.41 0.33 -10.47
C ASN A 185 -3.42 0.81 -11.95
N GLU A 186 -4.62 0.97 -12.53
CA GLU A 186 -4.77 1.36 -13.95
C GLU A 186 -4.16 2.75 -14.25
N THR A 187 -4.22 3.69 -13.30
CA THR A 187 -3.62 5.03 -13.45
C THR A 187 -2.10 4.96 -13.42
N GLU A 188 -1.54 4.23 -12.46
CA GLU A 188 -0.10 4.01 -12.32
C GLU A 188 0.46 3.23 -13.53
N ALA A 189 -0.24 2.19 -13.98
CA ALA A 189 0.12 1.43 -15.18
C ALA A 189 0.12 2.30 -16.45
N ARG A 190 -0.82 3.24 -16.56
CA ARG A 190 -0.83 4.21 -17.67
C ARG A 190 0.41 5.11 -17.62
N SER A 191 0.73 5.66 -16.45
CA SER A 191 1.90 6.53 -16.26
C SER A 191 3.20 5.79 -16.56
N LEU A 192 3.36 4.55 -16.09
CA LEU A 192 4.50 3.69 -16.41
C LEU A 192 4.60 3.39 -17.92
N SER A 193 3.47 3.12 -18.58
CA SER A 193 3.45 2.90 -20.03
C SER A 193 3.98 4.11 -20.79
N ILE A 194 3.62 5.33 -20.36
CA ILE A 194 4.11 6.58 -20.96
C ILE A 194 5.62 6.73 -20.72
N ALA A 195 6.06 6.53 -19.47
CA ALA A 195 7.47 6.65 -19.09
C ALA A 195 8.38 5.66 -19.87
N LEU A 196 7.88 4.47 -20.16
CA LEU A 196 8.57 3.45 -20.95
C LEU A 196 8.42 3.63 -22.49
N GLY A 197 7.79 4.71 -22.94
CA GLY A 197 7.59 4.98 -24.37
C GLY A 197 6.71 3.96 -25.10
N LEU A 198 5.91 3.19 -24.37
CA LEU A 198 5.02 2.19 -24.94
C LEU A 198 3.85 2.87 -25.65
N GLN A 199 3.93 2.94 -27.00
CA GLN A 199 2.92 3.58 -27.83
C GLN A 199 1.53 2.92 -27.69
N PRO A 200 0.43 3.69 -27.73
CA PRO A 200 -0.91 3.13 -27.80
C PRO A 200 -1.09 2.38 -29.14
N GLY A 201 -0.93 1.08 -29.11
CA GLY A 201 -1.32 0.19 -30.20
C GLY A 201 -2.68 -0.44 -29.93
N GLY A 202 -3.43 -0.88 -30.91
CA GLY A 202 -4.83 -1.31 -30.88
C GLY A 202 -5.34 -2.22 -29.74
N MET A 203 -4.53 -2.52 -28.75
CA MET A 203 -4.91 -3.22 -27.51
C MET A 203 -5.17 -2.21 -26.37
N THR A 204 -6.19 -2.43 -25.57
CA THR A 204 -6.59 -1.58 -24.45
C THR A 204 -6.56 -2.34 -23.12
N GLY A 205 -6.38 -1.61 -22.02
CA GLY A 205 -6.54 -2.13 -20.64
C GLY A 205 -5.75 -3.41 -20.36
N PRO A 206 -6.45 -4.48 -19.93
CA PRO A 206 -5.82 -5.72 -19.44
C PRO A 206 -4.94 -6.44 -20.46
N GLN A 207 -5.35 -6.46 -21.73
CA GLN A 207 -4.60 -7.13 -22.80
C GLN A 207 -3.26 -6.43 -23.05
N ARG A 208 -3.29 -5.08 -23.07
CA ARG A 208 -2.09 -4.28 -23.24
C ARG A 208 -1.14 -4.42 -22.06
N PHE A 209 -1.69 -4.43 -20.84
CA PHE A 209 -0.90 -4.67 -19.64
C PHE A 209 -0.14 -5.99 -19.75
N ALA A 210 -0.85 -7.10 -19.98
CA ALA A 210 -0.25 -8.43 -20.03
C ALA A 210 0.74 -8.61 -21.19
N ALA A 211 0.45 -8.01 -22.37
CA ALA A 211 1.24 -8.23 -23.57
C ALA A 211 2.41 -7.25 -23.76
N LYS A 212 2.42 -6.11 -23.07
CA LYS A 212 3.41 -5.04 -23.30
C LYS A 212 4.02 -4.49 -22.03
N LEU A 213 3.21 -3.97 -21.09
CA LEU A 213 3.72 -3.29 -19.91
C LEU A 213 4.38 -4.26 -18.92
N ALA A 214 3.69 -5.35 -18.57
CA ALA A 214 4.20 -6.29 -17.59
C ALA A 214 5.52 -6.96 -18.08
N PRO A 215 5.65 -7.46 -19.32
CA PRO A 215 6.92 -7.97 -19.82
C PRO A 215 8.06 -6.94 -19.75
N ALA A 216 7.81 -5.69 -20.17
CA ALA A 216 8.82 -4.63 -20.13
C ALA A 216 9.27 -4.28 -18.70
N LEU A 217 8.38 -4.42 -17.71
CA LEU A 217 8.71 -4.23 -16.28
C LEU A 217 9.45 -5.45 -15.72
N LEU A 218 9.05 -6.67 -16.08
CA LEU A 218 9.70 -7.92 -15.65
C LEU A 218 11.16 -7.99 -16.11
N GLU A 219 11.48 -7.50 -17.30
CA GLU A 219 12.86 -7.38 -17.81
C GLU A 219 13.74 -6.45 -16.96
N GLN A 220 13.14 -5.57 -16.14
CA GLN A 220 13.84 -4.57 -15.34
C GLN A 220 14.05 -4.97 -13.88
N GLY A 221 13.58 -6.15 -13.45
CA GLY A 221 13.85 -6.64 -12.09
C GLY A 221 12.72 -7.40 -11.41
N PRO A 222 11.44 -6.98 -11.49
CA PRO A 222 10.34 -7.70 -10.88
C PRO A 222 10.22 -9.15 -11.38
N GLU A 223 9.80 -10.03 -10.48
CA GLU A 223 9.48 -11.44 -10.77
C GLU A 223 7.96 -11.64 -10.96
N LEU A 224 7.19 -10.68 -10.43
CA LEU A 224 5.74 -10.64 -10.49
C LEU A 224 5.27 -9.18 -10.65
N VAL A 225 4.45 -8.93 -11.67
CA VAL A 225 3.79 -7.62 -11.86
C VAL A 225 2.29 -7.81 -11.82
N VAL A 226 1.60 -7.04 -10.96
CA VAL A 226 0.16 -7.14 -10.73
C VAL A 226 -0.52 -5.81 -11.05
N LEU A 227 -1.56 -5.86 -11.87
CA LEU A 227 -2.46 -4.75 -12.15
C LEU A 227 -3.75 -4.92 -11.34
N THR A 228 -4.04 -3.98 -10.45
CA THR A 228 -5.33 -3.89 -9.77
C THR A 228 -6.30 -3.04 -10.59
N ARG A 229 -7.57 -3.46 -10.66
CA ARG A 229 -8.61 -2.89 -11.53
C ARG A 229 -9.90 -2.60 -10.76
N GLY A 230 -9.79 -2.26 -9.48
CA GLY A 230 -10.94 -2.00 -8.62
C GLY A 230 -11.95 -3.17 -8.66
N ALA A 231 -13.21 -2.85 -8.90
CA ALA A 231 -14.29 -3.84 -8.96
C ALA A 231 -14.10 -4.92 -10.07
N ALA A 232 -13.23 -4.68 -11.06
CA ALA A 232 -12.93 -5.67 -12.09
C ALA A 232 -11.88 -6.72 -11.67
N GLY A 233 -11.29 -6.57 -10.45
CA GLY A 233 -10.35 -7.53 -9.89
C GLY A 233 -8.88 -7.21 -10.21
N ALA A 234 -8.08 -8.21 -10.59
CA ALA A 234 -6.66 -8.04 -10.82
C ALA A 234 -6.11 -8.97 -11.92
N ILE A 235 -4.97 -8.59 -12.49
CA ILE A 235 -4.21 -9.40 -13.44
C ILE A 235 -2.77 -9.48 -12.94
N ALA A 236 -2.22 -10.66 -12.85
CA ALA A 236 -0.83 -10.91 -12.51
C ALA A 236 -0.10 -11.52 -13.70
N VAL A 237 1.14 -11.09 -13.91
CA VAL A 237 2.05 -11.64 -14.91
C VAL A 237 3.37 -11.99 -14.20
N THR A 238 3.79 -13.23 -14.34
CA THR A 238 5.03 -13.77 -13.74
C THR A 238 6.20 -13.70 -14.73
N ALA A 239 7.42 -13.82 -14.23
CA ALA A 239 8.63 -13.76 -15.05
C ALA A 239 8.72 -14.91 -16.08
N ASP A 240 8.07 -16.07 -15.84
CA ASP A 240 7.94 -17.16 -16.79
C ASP A 240 6.81 -16.95 -17.82
N GLY A 241 6.15 -15.79 -17.81
CA GLY A 241 5.13 -15.40 -18.77
C GLY A 241 3.72 -15.91 -18.44
N GLN A 242 3.48 -16.55 -17.28
CA GLN A 242 2.13 -16.95 -16.89
C GLN A 242 1.28 -15.71 -16.62
N VAL A 243 0.05 -15.70 -17.17
CA VAL A 243 -0.94 -14.65 -16.92
C VAL A 243 -2.10 -15.22 -16.12
N ILE A 244 -2.34 -14.65 -14.95
CA ILE A 244 -3.42 -15.04 -14.05
C ILE A 244 -4.39 -13.88 -13.88
N THR A 245 -5.67 -14.13 -14.13
CA THR A 245 -6.73 -13.15 -13.93
C THR A 245 -7.60 -13.55 -12.75
N GLN A 246 -7.74 -12.67 -11.79
CA GLN A 246 -8.66 -12.77 -10.67
C GLN A 246 -9.82 -11.78 -10.90
N LYS A 247 -11.04 -12.28 -11.00
CA LYS A 247 -12.24 -11.41 -11.04
C LYS A 247 -12.43 -10.72 -9.68
N GLY A 248 -13.00 -9.52 -9.69
CA GLY A 248 -13.41 -8.84 -8.48
C GLY A 248 -14.58 -9.54 -7.78
N PHE A 249 -14.82 -9.15 -6.55
CA PHE A 249 -15.95 -9.61 -5.74
C PHE A 249 -16.99 -8.50 -5.66
N ALA A 250 -18.24 -8.84 -5.92
CA ALA A 250 -19.35 -7.90 -5.82
C ALA A 250 -19.66 -7.61 -4.35
N VAL A 251 -19.54 -6.35 -3.96
CA VAL A 251 -19.87 -5.84 -2.62
C VAL A 251 -20.56 -4.48 -2.75
N GLU A 252 -21.32 -4.09 -1.75
CA GLU A 252 -21.84 -2.74 -1.64
C GLU A 252 -20.71 -1.81 -1.20
N THR A 253 -20.25 -0.95 -2.10
CA THR A 253 -19.13 -0.03 -1.83
C THR A 253 -19.62 1.20 -1.10
N VAL A 254 -18.98 1.51 0.03
CA VAL A 254 -19.20 2.70 0.87
C VAL A 254 -18.05 3.69 0.71
N ASP A 255 -16.80 3.21 0.80
CA ASP A 255 -15.58 4.01 0.70
C ASP A 255 -14.46 3.16 0.09
N SER A 256 -13.68 3.72 -0.83
CA SER A 256 -12.59 2.99 -1.51
C SER A 256 -11.21 3.18 -0.88
N LEU A 257 -11.11 3.98 0.17
CA LEU A 257 -9.83 4.24 0.86
C LEU A 257 -9.25 2.95 1.44
N GLY A 258 -7.94 2.76 1.28
CA GLY A 258 -7.21 1.61 1.85
C GLY A 258 -7.39 0.28 1.11
N ALA A 259 -8.30 0.16 0.13
CA ALA A 259 -8.52 -1.09 -0.60
C ALA A 259 -7.25 -1.59 -1.32
N GLY A 260 -6.48 -0.69 -1.91
CA GLY A 260 -5.18 -1.00 -2.52
C GLY A 260 -4.13 -1.46 -1.52
N ASP A 261 -4.11 -0.86 -0.32
CA ASP A 261 -3.19 -1.25 0.77
C ASP A 261 -3.56 -2.63 1.31
N ALA A 262 -4.87 -2.90 1.49
CA ALA A 262 -5.38 -4.20 1.89
C ALA A 262 -5.04 -5.29 0.87
N PHE A 263 -5.21 -4.98 -0.43
CA PHE A 263 -4.84 -5.90 -1.51
C PHE A 263 -3.34 -6.20 -1.49
N ALA A 264 -2.49 -5.16 -1.45
CA ALA A 264 -1.04 -5.31 -1.51
C ALA A 264 -0.48 -6.10 -0.31
N ALA A 265 -0.91 -5.74 0.90
CA ALA A 265 -0.49 -6.45 2.11
C ALA A 265 -0.96 -7.91 2.11
N THR A 266 -2.21 -8.17 1.68
CA THR A 266 -2.75 -9.54 1.64
C THR A 266 -1.99 -10.39 0.62
N LEU A 267 -1.78 -9.88 -0.59
CA LEU A 267 -1.01 -10.60 -1.62
C LEU A 267 0.38 -10.95 -1.09
N GLY A 268 1.09 -9.96 -0.55
CA GLY A 268 2.46 -10.15 -0.04
C GLY A 268 2.52 -11.16 1.10
N VAL A 269 1.66 -11.03 2.12
CA VAL A 269 1.61 -11.97 3.27
C VAL A 269 1.28 -13.38 2.82
N ARG A 270 0.26 -13.55 1.95
CA ARG A 270 -0.15 -14.89 1.49
C ARG A 270 0.96 -15.58 0.68
N LEU A 271 1.66 -14.85 -0.20
CA LEU A 271 2.81 -15.39 -0.91
C LEU A 271 3.95 -15.74 0.04
N ALA A 272 4.27 -14.86 1.00
CA ALA A 272 5.33 -15.09 1.99
C ALA A 272 5.03 -16.28 2.94
N THR A 273 3.74 -16.64 3.10
CA THR A 273 3.31 -17.80 3.89
C THR A 273 3.08 -19.07 3.06
N GLY A 274 3.48 -19.05 1.78
CA GLY A 274 3.52 -20.25 0.93
C GLY A 274 2.22 -20.58 0.19
N HIS A 275 1.25 -19.65 0.15
CA HIS A 275 0.06 -19.85 -0.68
C HIS A 275 0.43 -19.73 -2.16
N SER A 276 -0.27 -20.46 -3.01
CA SER A 276 -0.12 -20.33 -4.47
C SER A 276 -0.54 -18.93 -4.94
N LEU A 277 0.03 -18.47 -6.04
CA LEU A 277 -0.31 -17.15 -6.60
C LEU A 277 -1.82 -16.98 -6.88
N PRO A 278 -2.54 -17.98 -7.42
CA PRO A 278 -4.00 -17.87 -7.58
C PRO A 278 -4.75 -17.68 -6.25
N GLN A 279 -4.38 -18.42 -5.20
CA GLN A 279 -4.97 -18.27 -3.86
C GLN A 279 -4.65 -16.90 -3.25
N ALA A 280 -3.39 -16.48 -3.32
CA ALA A 280 -2.97 -15.18 -2.83
C ALA A 280 -3.69 -14.00 -3.53
N LEU A 281 -3.86 -14.08 -4.86
CA LEU A 281 -4.62 -13.09 -5.64
C LEU A 281 -6.10 -13.08 -5.26
N ARG A 282 -6.70 -14.26 -5.06
CA ARG A 282 -8.10 -14.38 -4.63
C ARG A 282 -8.29 -13.73 -3.26
N ASN A 283 -7.47 -14.08 -2.28
CA ASN A 283 -7.55 -13.50 -0.93
C ASN A 283 -7.29 -11.97 -0.95
N ALA A 284 -6.34 -11.50 -1.76
CA ALA A 284 -6.07 -10.08 -1.94
C ALA A 284 -7.25 -9.31 -2.55
N ALA A 285 -7.89 -9.87 -3.56
CA ALA A 285 -9.08 -9.28 -4.18
C ALA A 285 -10.26 -9.21 -3.20
N ILE A 286 -10.45 -10.24 -2.37
CA ILE A 286 -11.46 -10.25 -1.29
C ILE A 286 -11.13 -9.18 -0.25
N ALA A 287 -9.86 -9.09 0.20
CA ALA A 287 -9.45 -8.09 1.17
C ALA A 287 -9.71 -6.67 0.68
N GLY A 288 -9.34 -6.37 -0.58
CA GLY A 288 -9.66 -5.09 -1.20
C GLY A 288 -11.16 -4.82 -1.27
N ALA A 289 -11.96 -5.79 -1.69
CA ALA A 289 -13.42 -5.66 -1.76
C ALA A 289 -14.05 -5.41 -0.37
N LEU A 290 -13.71 -6.22 0.63
CA LEU A 290 -14.23 -6.06 2.00
C LEU A 290 -13.84 -4.72 2.61
N THR A 291 -12.65 -4.19 2.34
CA THR A 291 -12.24 -2.86 2.81
C THR A 291 -13.20 -1.78 2.32
N THR A 292 -13.73 -1.91 1.09
CA THR A 292 -14.63 -0.88 0.54
C THR A 292 -16.02 -0.86 1.14
N THR A 293 -16.40 -1.82 1.98
CA THR A 293 -17.76 -1.92 2.57
C THR A 293 -17.97 -1.05 3.79
N ARG A 294 -16.95 -0.32 4.25
CA ARG A 294 -16.99 0.52 5.46
C ARG A 294 -16.31 1.86 5.21
N ASN A 295 -16.71 2.88 5.96
CA ASN A 295 -16.03 4.18 5.96
C ASN A 295 -14.68 4.11 6.65
N GLY A 296 -13.74 4.94 6.20
CA GLY A 296 -12.40 5.09 6.75
C GLY A 296 -11.48 3.92 6.38
N VAL A 297 -10.33 3.84 7.03
CA VAL A 297 -9.34 2.81 6.70
C VAL A 297 -9.07 1.89 7.88
N PHE A 298 -8.74 2.45 9.05
CA PHE A 298 -8.26 1.64 10.18
C PHE A 298 -9.24 0.50 10.54
N ASP A 299 -10.53 0.79 10.67
CA ASP A 299 -11.56 -0.21 11.04
C ASP A 299 -12.13 -0.96 9.83
N ALA A 300 -11.98 -0.40 8.63
CA ALA A 300 -12.47 -1.01 7.40
C ALA A 300 -11.64 -2.22 6.93
N LEU A 301 -10.34 -2.27 7.27
CA LEU A 301 -9.49 -3.40 6.91
C LEU A 301 -10.06 -4.72 7.48
N PRO A 302 -10.21 -5.78 6.66
CA PRO A 302 -10.83 -7.03 7.09
C PRO A 302 -9.93 -7.88 7.98
N THR A 303 -10.53 -8.79 8.73
CA THR A 303 -9.82 -9.85 9.45
C THR A 303 -9.56 -11.04 8.53
N LEU A 304 -8.62 -11.91 8.93
CA LEU A 304 -8.35 -13.17 8.25
C LEU A 304 -9.62 -14.01 8.10
N ALA A 305 -10.38 -14.18 9.19
CA ALA A 305 -11.62 -14.97 9.19
C ALA A 305 -12.68 -14.41 8.21
N ALA A 306 -12.76 -13.07 8.04
CA ALA A 306 -13.68 -12.48 7.07
C ALA A 306 -13.26 -12.78 5.61
N ILE A 307 -11.96 -12.79 5.34
CA ILE A 307 -11.42 -13.15 4.03
C ILE A 307 -11.67 -14.63 3.73
N GLU A 308 -11.36 -15.52 4.66
CA GLU A 308 -11.55 -16.97 4.53
C GLU A 308 -13.04 -17.33 4.34
N ALA A 309 -13.92 -16.72 5.12
CA ALA A 309 -15.36 -16.92 4.97
C ALA A 309 -15.88 -16.53 3.56
N MET A 310 -15.37 -15.43 3.00
CA MET A 310 -15.74 -15.00 1.64
C MET A 310 -15.04 -15.82 0.55
N ALA A 311 -13.85 -16.37 0.85
CA ALA A 311 -13.15 -17.28 -0.05
C ALA A 311 -13.81 -18.67 -0.12
N GLY A 312 -14.59 -19.05 0.88
CA GLY A 312 -15.14 -20.40 1.04
C GLY A 312 -14.11 -21.40 1.54
N GLU A 313 -13.16 -20.91 2.33
CA GLU A 313 -12.04 -21.65 2.94
C GLU A 313 -12.30 -21.92 4.41
#